data_219cba6b0a71f96aee8aed76a964fc32
#
_entry.id   219cba6b0a71f96aee8aed76a964fc32
#
_cell.length_a   1.000
_cell.length_b   1.000
_cell.length_c   1.000
_cell.angle_alpha   90.00
_cell.angle_beta   90.00
_cell.angle_gamma   90.00
#
_symmetry.space_group_name_H-M   'P 1'
#
loop_
_entity.id
_entity.type
_entity.pdbx_description
1 polymer ?
#
loop_
_entity_poly.entity_id
_entity_poly.type
_entity_poly.pdbx_seq_one_letter_code
_entity_poly.pdbx_strand_id
1 'polypeptide(L)'
;MVILDRFKMSRNTTPLKTLQVRVRDRHAALLSRMAFEVNQVWNLANEASYEAWHVPVPEVGYIQGVWRSAFDIQKDILPIRKARGFILPSHTVQQVVAEHAARRRQFKTSKLRWRASSGSRRALGWIPFKKGSAKWVNGQVR
;
A
#
# COMPACT_ATOMS: atom_id res chain seq x y z
N MET A 1 -1.42 -11.99 -10.13
CA MET A 1 0.05 -11.99 -9.98
C MET A 1 0.37 -11.31 -8.65
N VAL A 2 0.87 -12.05 -7.68
CA VAL A 2 1.31 -11.48 -6.40
C VAL A 2 2.81 -11.20 -6.55
N ILE A 3 3.19 -9.92 -6.58
CA ILE A 3 4.60 -9.51 -6.64
C ILE A 3 5.05 -9.29 -5.19
N LEU A 4 5.91 -10.17 -4.69
CA LEU A 4 6.63 -9.97 -3.44
C LEU A 4 7.83 -9.05 -3.73
N ASP A 5 7.75 -7.83 -3.27
CA ASP A 5 8.71 -6.78 -3.56
C ASP A 5 10.01 -6.91 -2.76
N ARG A 6 11.09 -6.45 -3.36
CA ARG A 6 12.47 -6.50 -2.88
C ARG A 6 12.68 -5.78 -1.55
N PHE A 7 13.05 -6.52 -0.53
CA PHE A 7 13.77 -5.97 0.62
C PHE A 7 15.28 -6.10 0.37
N LYS A 8 16.01 -4.99 0.41
CA LYS A 8 17.49 -5.00 0.37
C LYS A 8 17.99 -5.74 1.61
N MET A 9 18.57 -6.90 1.42
CA MET A 9 19.20 -7.67 2.48
C MET A 9 20.73 -7.56 2.44
N SER A 10 21.32 -7.47 3.61
CA SER A 10 22.71 -7.74 3.94
C SER A 10 23.18 -9.12 3.39
N ARG A 11 24.45 -9.25 3.17
CA ARG A 11 25.23 -10.21 2.38
C ARG A 11 25.02 -11.74 2.58
N ASN A 12 23.85 -12.22 2.98
CA ASN A 12 23.47 -13.63 2.88
C ASN A 12 22.19 -13.71 2.04
N THR A 13 22.34 -13.62 0.72
CA THR A 13 21.23 -13.63 -0.23
C THR A 13 20.74 -15.03 -0.48
N THR A 14 19.69 -15.44 0.25
CA THR A 14 18.82 -16.50 -0.26
C THR A 14 18.19 -16.01 -1.56
N PRO A 15 18.32 -16.73 -2.68
CA PRO A 15 17.78 -16.28 -3.95
C PRO A 15 16.27 -16.11 -3.86
N LEU A 16 15.78 -14.94 -4.23
CA LEU A 16 14.35 -14.65 -4.32
C LEU A 16 13.76 -15.42 -5.49
N LYS A 17 12.84 -16.34 -5.21
CA LYS A 17 12.13 -17.10 -6.23
C LYS A 17 10.74 -16.51 -6.42
N THR A 18 10.44 -16.03 -7.60
CA THR A 18 9.09 -15.63 -8.00
C THR A 18 8.33 -16.86 -8.47
N LEU A 19 7.16 -17.11 -7.89
CA LEU A 19 6.26 -18.17 -8.28
C LEU A 19 5.03 -17.59 -8.96
N GLN A 20 4.68 -18.11 -10.13
CA GLN A 20 3.41 -17.82 -10.76
C GLN A 20 2.40 -18.88 -10.31
N VAL A 21 1.32 -18.45 -9.71
CA VAL A 21 0.25 -19.33 -9.22
C VAL A 21 -1.10 -18.91 -9.79
N ARG A 22 -1.94 -19.90 -10.08
CA ARG A 22 -3.33 -19.66 -10.46
C ARG A 22 -4.18 -19.51 -9.21
N VAL A 23 -4.93 -18.41 -9.13
CA VAL A 23 -5.94 -18.21 -8.07
C VAL A 23 -7.19 -18.99 -8.45
N ARG A 24 -7.77 -19.72 -7.48
CA ARG A 24 -9.06 -20.39 -7.66
C ARG A 24 -10.17 -19.36 -7.76
N ASP A 25 -11.13 -19.59 -8.65
CA ASP A 25 -12.21 -18.64 -8.97
C ASP A 25 -13.02 -18.23 -7.73
N ARG A 26 -13.22 -19.16 -6.79
CA ARG A 26 -13.90 -18.87 -5.50
C ARG A 26 -13.24 -17.78 -4.66
N HIS A 27 -11.95 -17.48 -4.89
CA HIS A 27 -11.20 -16.45 -4.17
C HIS A 27 -11.04 -15.15 -4.97
N ALA A 28 -11.44 -15.15 -6.24
CA ALA A 28 -11.24 -14.00 -7.13
C ALA A 28 -11.96 -12.74 -6.62
N ALA A 29 -13.22 -12.88 -6.19
CA ALA A 29 -14.00 -11.76 -5.66
C ALA A 29 -13.38 -11.17 -4.39
N LEU A 30 -12.92 -12.02 -3.47
CA LEU A 30 -12.23 -11.59 -2.24
C LEU A 30 -10.95 -10.82 -2.55
N LEU A 31 -10.11 -11.36 -3.43
CA LEU A 31 -8.85 -10.72 -3.81
C LEU A 31 -9.08 -9.41 -4.57
N SER A 32 -10.10 -9.35 -5.43
CA SER A 32 -10.48 -8.12 -6.12
C SER A 32 -10.91 -7.03 -5.13
N ARG A 33 -11.71 -7.39 -4.13
CA ARG A 33 -12.09 -6.47 -3.05
C ARG A 33 -10.87 -6.01 -2.25
N MET A 34 -9.98 -6.92 -1.86
CA MET A 34 -8.75 -6.55 -1.15
C MET A 34 -7.88 -5.61 -1.99
N ALA A 35 -7.70 -5.87 -3.28
CA ALA A 35 -6.94 -5.01 -4.18
C ALA A 35 -7.56 -3.61 -4.32
N PHE A 36 -8.89 -3.53 -4.39
CA PHE A 36 -9.61 -2.27 -4.35
C PHE A 36 -9.32 -1.49 -3.06
N GLU A 37 -9.44 -2.15 -1.92
CA GLU A 37 -9.18 -1.53 -0.61
C GLU A 37 -7.70 -1.11 -0.45
N VAL A 38 -6.75 -1.86 -0.99
CA VAL A 38 -5.33 -1.46 -1.06
C VAL A 38 -5.16 -0.14 -1.79
N ASN A 39 -5.84 0.04 -2.93
CA ASN A 39 -5.82 1.31 -3.64
C ASN A 39 -6.41 2.46 -2.81
N GLN A 40 -7.49 2.20 -2.07
CA GLN A 40 -8.08 3.21 -1.17
C GLN A 40 -7.09 3.61 -0.06
N VAL A 41 -6.44 2.63 0.58
CA VAL A 41 -5.42 2.90 1.61
C VAL A 41 -4.25 3.70 1.04
N TRP A 42 -3.76 3.34 -0.16
CA TRP A 42 -2.72 4.11 -0.85
C TRP A 42 -3.13 5.56 -1.09
N ASN A 43 -4.34 5.76 -1.58
CA ASN A 43 -4.83 7.09 -1.91
C ASN A 43 -5.03 7.95 -0.65
N LEU A 44 -5.56 7.37 0.42
CA LEU A 44 -5.67 8.05 1.73
C LEU A 44 -4.29 8.43 2.29
N ALA A 45 -3.31 7.54 2.19
CA ALA A 45 -1.95 7.83 2.61
C ALA A 45 -1.31 8.96 1.76
N ASN A 46 -1.60 8.96 0.46
CA ASN A 46 -1.11 9.98 -0.46
C ASN A 46 -1.70 11.35 -0.13
N GLU A 47 -2.99 11.43 0.14
CA GLU A 47 -3.68 12.66 0.54
C GLU A 47 -3.15 13.21 1.86
N ALA A 48 -3.17 12.40 2.92
CA ALA A 48 -2.68 12.78 4.23
C ALA A 48 -1.20 13.24 4.22
N SER A 49 -0.37 12.58 3.42
CA SER A 49 1.05 12.94 3.26
C SER A 49 1.24 14.24 2.48
N TYR A 50 0.41 14.47 1.45
CA TYR A 50 0.47 15.67 0.64
C TYR A 50 -0.01 16.89 1.41
N GLU A 51 -1.14 16.81 2.07
CA GLU A 51 -1.71 17.90 2.88
C GLU A 51 -0.79 18.32 4.02
N ALA A 52 -0.15 17.37 4.69
CA ALA A 52 0.80 17.68 5.75
C ALA A 52 2.06 18.41 5.25
N TRP A 53 2.44 18.20 3.99
CA TRP A 53 3.58 18.85 3.37
C TRP A 53 3.23 20.20 2.74
N HIS A 54 2.02 20.35 2.22
CA HIS A 54 1.53 21.56 1.57
C HIS A 54 0.53 22.27 2.48
N VAL A 55 1.03 23.05 3.42
CA VAL A 55 0.19 23.81 4.34
C VAL A 55 -0.28 25.10 3.64
N PRO A 56 -1.59 25.27 3.38
CA PRO A 56 -2.09 26.47 2.72
C PRO A 56 -1.92 27.68 3.62
N VAL A 57 -1.43 28.77 3.03
CA VAL A 57 -1.29 30.06 3.70
C VAL A 57 -1.94 31.12 2.81
N PRO A 58 -2.92 31.89 3.35
CA PRO A 58 -3.51 33.00 2.60
C PRO A 58 -2.43 33.94 2.08
N GLU A 59 -2.61 34.44 0.85
CA GLU A 59 -1.72 35.40 0.18
C GLU A 59 -0.38 34.83 -0.30
N VAL A 60 0.11 33.72 0.25
CA VAL A 60 1.40 33.11 -0.12
C VAL A 60 1.21 31.81 -0.95
N GLY A 61 0.03 31.21 -0.88
CA GLY A 61 -0.30 29.94 -1.53
C GLY A 61 -0.11 28.74 -0.57
N TYR A 62 1.12 28.34 -0.33
CA TYR A 62 1.40 27.31 0.68
C TYR A 62 2.81 27.45 1.23
N ILE A 63 3.05 26.91 2.41
CA ILE A 63 4.38 26.74 3.00
C ILE A 63 4.69 25.26 3.15
N GLN A 64 5.97 24.95 3.22
CA GLN A 64 6.43 23.60 3.50
C GLN A 64 6.04 23.22 4.93
N GLY A 65 5.29 22.15 5.07
CA GLY A 65 4.90 21.56 6.34
C GLY A 65 5.87 20.47 6.79
N VAL A 66 5.33 19.40 7.36
CA VAL A 66 6.10 18.32 7.98
C VAL A 66 6.00 17.01 7.20
N TRP A 67 7.07 16.24 7.23
CA TRP A 67 7.06 14.85 6.79
C TRP A 67 6.36 13.98 7.83
N ARG A 68 5.30 13.29 7.40
CA ARG A 68 4.62 12.34 8.26
C ARG A 68 5.26 10.95 8.15
N SER A 69 5.46 10.31 9.29
CA SER A 69 5.92 8.93 9.33
C SER A 69 4.82 7.96 8.87
N ALA A 70 5.21 6.76 8.45
CA ALA A 70 4.24 5.71 8.13
C ALA A 70 3.32 5.40 9.32
N PHE A 71 3.85 5.47 10.54
CA PHE A 71 3.09 5.25 11.76
C PHE A 71 2.00 6.31 11.99
N ASP A 72 2.32 7.58 11.75
CA ASP A 72 1.34 8.67 11.92
C ASP A 72 0.23 8.58 10.88
N ILE A 73 0.59 8.26 9.62
CA ILE A 73 -0.40 8.05 8.56
C ILE A 73 -1.31 6.85 8.88
N GLN A 74 -0.77 5.78 9.45
CA GLN A 74 -1.57 4.62 9.87
C GLN A 74 -2.61 4.98 10.92
N LYS A 75 -2.28 5.87 11.87
CA LYS A 75 -3.23 6.34 12.88
C LYS A 75 -4.43 7.03 12.26
N ASP A 76 -4.24 7.82 11.22
CA ASP A 76 -5.33 8.51 10.51
C ASP A 76 -6.19 7.55 9.70
N ILE A 77 -5.56 6.53 9.10
CA ILE A 77 -6.27 5.55 8.26
C ILE A 77 -7.10 4.57 9.09
N LEU A 78 -6.69 4.28 10.33
CA LEU A 78 -7.35 3.28 11.17
C LEU A 78 -8.85 3.56 11.41
N PRO A 79 -9.29 4.77 11.81
CA PRO A 79 -10.70 5.08 11.97
C PRO A 79 -11.47 5.03 10.64
N ILE A 80 -10.86 5.50 9.54
CA ILE A 80 -11.47 5.47 8.20
C ILE A 80 -11.69 4.03 7.75
N ARG A 81 -10.69 3.17 7.94
CA ARG A 81 -10.78 1.74 7.66
C ARG A 81 -11.95 1.09 8.38
N LYS A 82 -12.10 1.39 9.69
CA LYS A 82 -13.19 0.87 10.51
C LYS A 82 -14.55 1.37 10.03
N ALA A 83 -14.68 2.67 9.78
CA ALA A 83 -15.91 3.28 9.31
C ALA A 83 -16.36 2.77 7.94
N ARG A 84 -15.43 2.50 7.04
CA ARG A 84 -15.70 1.97 5.69
C ARG A 84 -15.84 0.44 5.63
N GLY A 85 -15.66 -0.27 6.74
CA GLY A 85 -15.76 -1.72 6.80
C GLY A 85 -14.75 -2.46 5.93
N PHE A 86 -13.51 -1.99 5.87
CA PHE A 86 -12.45 -2.64 5.10
C PHE A 86 -12.13 -4.02 5.64
N ILE A 87 -12.01 -5.00 4.75
CA ILE A 87 -11.67 -6.39 5.09
C ILE A 87 -10.17 -6.64 5.15
N LEU A 88 -9.34 -5.69 4.67
CA LEU A 88 -7.90 -5.83 4.68
C LEU A 88 -7.37 -6.13 6.08
N PRO A 89 -6.50 -7.12 6.24
CA PRO A 89 -5.77 -7.33 7.50
C PRO A 89 -4.90 -6.12 7.86
N SER A 90 -4.76 -5.87 9.15
CA SER A 90 -3.97 -4.72 9.64
C SER A 90 -2.53 -4.73 9.14
N HIS A 91 -1.90 -5.90 9.04
CA HIS A 91 -0.54 -6.01 8.52
C HIS A 91 -0.43 -5.63 7.03
N THR A 92 -1.46 -5.89 6.22
CA THR A 92 -1.51 -5.45 4.83
C THR A 92 -1.61 -3.94 4.74
N VAL A 93 -2.48 -3.31 5.55
CA VAL A 93 -2.56 -1.84 5.65
C VAL A 93 -1.21 -1.24 6.02
N GLN A 94 -0.53 -1.81 7.03
CA GLN A 94 0.80 -1.36 7.44
C GLN A 94 1.82 -1.45 6.29
N GLN A 95 1.80 -2.52 5.51
CA GLN A 95 2.71 -2.68 4.37
C GLN A 95 2.42 -1.67 3.26
N VAL A 96 1.14 -1.41 2.95
CA VAL A 96 0.75 -0.39 1.96
C VAL A 96 1.26 0.98 2.37
N VAL A 97 1.04 1.37 3.62
CA VAL A 97 1.46 2.69 4.13
C VAL A 97 2.99 2.79 4.21
N ALA A 98 3.69 1.73 4.61
CA ALA A 98 5.14 1.69 4.64
C ALA A 98 5.74 1.86 3.24
N GLU A 99 5.20 1.16 2.25
CA GLU A 99 5.61 1.30 0.84
C GLU A 99 5.32 2.72 0.31
N HIS A 100 4.14 3.28 0.63
CA HIS A 100 3.82 4.66 0.28
C HIS A 100 4.83 5.63 0.88
N ALA A 101 5.16 5.51 2.17
CA ALA A 101 6.12 6.38 2.84
C ALA A 101 7.53 6.26 2.23
N ALA A 102 7.95 5.06 1.85
CA ALA A 102 9.22 4.83 1.17
C ALA A 102 9.26 5.52 -0.21
N ARG A 103 8.19 5.37 -1.00
CA ARG A 103 8.05 6.07 -2.29
C ARG A 103 7.99 7.57 -2.13
N ARG A 104 7.29 8.06 -1.13
CA ARG A 104 7.20 9.49 -0.84
C ARG A 104 8.58 10.10 -0.53
N ARG A 105 9.42 9.41 0.25
CA ARG A 105 10.80 9.83 0.52
C ARG A 105 11.65 9.88 -0.75
N GLN A 106 11.45 8.93 -1.65
CA GLN A 106 12.18 8.86 -2.93
C GLN A 106 11.84 10.04 -3.84
N PHE A 107 10.55 10.42 -3.90
CA PHE A 107 10.05 11.46 -4.80
C PHE A 107 9.80 12.82 -4.12
N LYS A 108 10.13 12.93 -2.87
CA LYS A 108 10.13 14.16 -2.04
C LYS A 108 8.95 15.12 -2.30
N THR A 109 9.09 16.06 -3.21
CA THR A 109 8.15 17.16 -3.46
C THR A 109 6.99 16.80 -4.39
N SER A 110 7.12 15.76 -5.20
CA SER A 110 6.08 15.38 -6.15
C SER A 110 4.97 14.57 -5.48
N LYS A 111 3.72 14.93 -5.75
CA LYS A 111 2.57 14.10 -5.35
C LYS A 111 2.65 12.76 -6.08
N LEU A 112 2.55 11.68 -5.34
CA LEU A 112 2.52 10.35 -5.93
C LEU A 112 1.21 10.15 -6.69
N ARG A 113 1.25 9.33 -7.74
CA ARG A 113 0.05 9.06 -8.54
C ARG A 113 -1.00 8.34 -7.70
N TRP A 114 -2.26 8.74 -7.90
CA TRP A 114 -3.41 8.01 -7.41
C TRP A 114 -3.50 6.64 -8.05
N ARG A 115 -3.90 5.66 -7.29
CA ARG A 115 -4.19 4.32 -7.80
C ARG A 115 -5.65 4.24 -8.19
N ALA A 116 -5.90 4.03 -9.48
CA ALA A 116 -7.24 3.85 -10.01
C ALA A 116 -7.66 2.39 -9.90
N SER A 117 -8.90 2.14 -9.48
CA SER A 117 -9.49 0.80 -9.37
C SER A 117 -10.37 0.45 -10.57
N SER A 118 -10.61 1.40 -11.48
CA SER A 118 -11.42 1.22 -12.68
C SER A 118 -10.81 1.97 -13.87
N GLY A 119 -11.35 1.73 -15.06
CA GLY A 119 -10.92 2.37 -16.31
C GLY A 119 -9.62 1.79 -16.88
N SER A 120 -9.07 2.46 -17.88
CA SER A 120 -7.86 2.02 -18.61
C SER A 120 -6.58 2.06 -17.78
N ARG A 121 -6.55 2.86 -16.72
CA ARG A 121 -5.39 3.02 -15.83
C ARG A 121 -5.54 2.25 -14.51
N ARG A 122 -6.46 1.30 -14.46
CA ARG A 122 -6.67 0.52 -13.22
C ARG A 122 -5.41 -0.22 -12.80
N ALA A 123 -5.13 -0.20 -11.51
CA ALA A 123 -4.00 -0.87 -10.86
C ALA A 123 -4.54 -1.84 -9.80
N LEU A 124 -5.21 -2.90 -10.22
CA LEU A 124 -5.67 -3.98 -9.36
C LEU A 124 -4.72 -5.17 -9.52
N GLY A 125 -4.05 -5.59 -8.50
CA GLY A 125 -3.17 -6.77 -8.60
C GLY A 125 -1.98 -6.74 -7.66
N TRP A 126 -1.93 -5.74 -6.79
CA TRP A 126 -0.92 -5.70 -5.75
C TRP A 126 -1.59 -5.71 -4.38
N ILE A 127 -1.33 -6.78 -3.63
CA ILE A 127 -1.76 -6.94 -2.25
C ILE A 127 -0.54 -7.36 -1.45
N PRO A 128 0.07 -6.46 -0.67
CA PRO A 128 1.26 -6.79 0.10
C PRO A 128 0.91 -7.61 1.34
N PHE A 129 1.75 -8.60 1.62
CA PHE A 129 1.68 -9.41 2.82
C PHE A 129 2.96 -9.25 3.63
N LYS A 130 2.82 -9.20 4.95
CA LYS A 130 3.97 -9.21 5.84
C LYS A 130 4.66 -10.57 5.78
N LYS A 131 5.99 -10.59 5.89
CA LYS A 131 6.77 -11.83 5.98
C LYS A 131 6.17 -12.77 7.04
N GLY A 132 5.89 -13.99 6.65
CA GLY A 132 5.29 -15.00 7.52
C GLY A 132 3.76 -15.04 7.57
N SER A 133 3.05 -14.04 6.98
CA SER A 133 1.59 -14.06 6.90
C SER A 133 1.06 -14.89 5.71
N ALA A 134 1.91 -15.20 4.75
CA ALA A 134 1.62 -16.15 3.68
C ALA A 134 2.69 -17.25 3.67
N LYS A 135 2.27 -18.49 3.56
CA LYS A 135 3.14 -19.66 3.57
C LYS A 135 2.87 -20.56 2.38
N TRP A 136 3.93 -21.17 1.87
CA TRP A 136 3.81 -22.23 0.88
C TRP A 136 3.68 -23.57 1.61
N VAL A 137 2.55 -24.23 1.44
CA VAL A 137 2.26 -25.52 2.11
C VAL A 137 1.63 -26.46 1.08
N ASN A 138 2.28 -27.60 0.83
CA ASN A 138 1.78 -28.66 -0.06
C ASN A 138 1.31 -28.14 -1.42
N GLY A 139 2.14 -27.33 -2.10
CA GLY A 139 1.82 -26.80 -3.42
C GLY A 139 0.79 -25.65 -3.43
N GLN A 140 0.44 -25.11 -2.28
CA GLN A 140 -0.55 -24.03 -2.14
C GLN A 140 0.00 -22.87 -1.30
N VAL A 141 -0.44 -21.65 -1.62
CA VAL A 141 -0.24 -20.48 -0.76
C VAL A 141 -1.38 -20.42 0.25
N ARG A 142 -1.02 -20.35 1.53
CA ARG A 142 -1.96 -20.19 2.66
C ARG A 142 -1.58 -18.97 3.49
#